data_cc194f2ddede3320f320709eee8c2543
#
_entry.id   cc194f2ddede3320f320709eee8c2543
#
_cell.length_a   1.000
_cell.length_b   1.000
_cell.length_c   1.000
_cell.angle_alpha   90.00
_cell.angle_beta   90.00
_cell.angle_gamma   90.00
#
_symmetry.space_group_name_H-M   'P 1'
#
loop_
_entity.id
_entity.type
_entity.pdbx_description
1 polymer ?
#
loop_
_entity_poly.entity_id
_entity_poly.type
_entity_poly.pdbx_seq_one_letter_code
_entity_poly.pdbx_strand_id
1 'polypeptide(L)'
;MKKNNKFYLIISLFLFLFLFSYSHADENLNFLSLKNNEVNLRQGPSFEYPVKLVYKKKYLPVIIIDKSETWRQIKDFKNNSGWIHVSQLSKKKSAINKKEKSVFYNRPTIYSKPIAMLEKGRLVLIKKCKVKWCKINSENFKGWIKKKYLWGKVE
;
A
#
# COMPACT_ATOMS: atom_id res chain seq x y z
N MET A 1 -8.74 15.87 -60.32
CA MET A 1 -9.21 15.97 -58.92
C MET A 1 -8.03 15.74 -57.96
N LYS A 2 -7.45 16.78 -57.40
CA LYS A 2 -6.38 16.64 -56.37
C LYS A 2 -7.03 16.32 -55.04
N LYS A 3 -6.91 15.07 -54.56
CA LYS A 3 -7.36 14.66 -53.23
C LYS A 3 -6.56 15.44 -52.16
N ASN A 4 -7.26 16.11 -51.24
CA ASN A 4 -6.68 16.88 -50.14
C ASN A 4 -5.98 15.98 -49.11
N ASN A 5 -4.73 15.63 -49.37
CA ASN A 5 -3.90 14.83 -48.44
C ASN A 5 -3.69 15.51 -47.07
N LYS A 6 -3.85 16.84 -46.99
CA LYS A 6 -3.74 17.59 -45.73
C LYS A 6 -4.86 17.25 -44.72
N PHE A 7 -6.07 16.94 -45.22
CA PHE A 7 -7.21 16.62 -44.36
C PHE A 7 -7.01 15.25 -43.65
N TYR A 8 -6.49 14.26 -44.35
CA TYR A 8 -6.19 12.94 -43.78
C TYR A 8 -5.02 12.96 -42.76
N LEU A 9 -4.02 13.85 -43.03
CA LEU A 9 -2.90 14.05 -42.08
C LEU A 9 -3.36 14.67 -40.77
N ILE A 10 -4.29 15.61 -40.78
CA ILE A 10 -4.85 16.25 -39.58
C ILE A 10 -5.69 15.24 -38.77
N ILE A 11 -6.51 14.42 -39.44
CA ILE A 11 -7.31 13.38 -38.78
C ILE A 11 -6.40 12.32 -38.15
N SER A 12 -5.36 11.88 -38.85
CA SER A 12 -4.38 10.92 -38.33
C SER A 12 -3.63 11.45 -37.13
N LEU A 13 -3.24 12.73 -37.11
CA LEU A 13 -2.58 13.38 -35.98
C LEU A 13 -3.52 13.51 -34.77
N PHE A 14 -4.80 13.81 -35.00
CA PHE A 14 -5.81 13.89 -33.93
C PHE A 14 -6.11 12.52 -33.32
N LEU A 15 -6.16 11.46 -34.12
CA LEU A 15 -6.37 10.09 -33.66
C LEU A 15 -5.17 9.60 -32.82
N PHE A 16 -3.95 9.99 -33.17
CA PHE A 16 -2.73 9.62 -32.45
C PHE A 16 -2.63 10.31 -31.09
N LEU A 17 -3.14 11.53 -30.93
CA LEU A 17 -3.18 12.25 -29.67
C LEU A 17 -4.18 11.66 -28.66
N PHE A 18 -5.25 10.99 -29.14
CA PHE A 18 -6.24 10.33 -28.27
C PHE A 18 -5.74 9.02 -27.64
N LEU A 19 -4.69 8.39 -28.21
CA LEU A 19 -4.17 7.12 -27.71
C LEU A 19 -3.24 7.27 -26.48
N PHE A 20 -2.85 8.48 -26.12
CA PHE A 20 -1.94 8.73 -24.99
C PHE A 20 -2.62 9.24 -23.71
N SER A 21 -3.94 9.31 -23.67
CA SER A 21 -4.65 9.56 -22.41
C SER A 21 -4.66 8.30 -21.54
N TYR A 22 -3.50 7.78 -21.16
CA TYR A 22 -3.38 6.85 -20.05
C TYR A 22 -3.71 7.63 -18.78
N SER A 23 -4.98 7.57 -18.38
CA SER A 23 -5.38 7.94 -17.04
C SER A 23 -4.60 7.04 -16.06
N HIS A 24 -3.61 7.60 -15.39
CA HIS A 24 -3.11 7.04 -14.15
C HIS A 24 -4.28 7.17 -13.15
N ALA A 25 -5.11 6.15 -13.10
CA ALA A 25 -5.99 5.96 -11.96
C ALA A 25 -5.05 5.84 -10.75
N ASP A 26 -5.06 6.86 -9.89
CA ASP A 26 -4.50 6.78 -8.55
C ASP A 26 -5.33 5.69 -7.85
N GLU A 27 -4.84 4.45 -7.91
CA GLU A 27 -5.48 3.32 -7.25
C GLU A 27 -5.48 3.65 -5.76
N ASN A 28 -6.62 4.09 -5.28
CA ASN A 28 -6.88 4.34 -3.87
C ASN A 28 -6.87 2.98 -3.16
N LEU A 29 -5.66 2.45 -2.97
CA LEU A 29 -5.41 1.11 -2.43
C LEU A 29 -6.04 1.02 -1.05
N ASN A 30 -7.09 0.22 -0.93
CA ASN A 30 -7.82 0.05 0.31
C ASN A 30 -7.01 -0.79 1.30
N PHE A 31 -6.16 -0.14 2.09
CA PHE A 31 -5.35 -0.77 3.11
C PHE A 31 -6.13 -0.97 4.40
N LEU A 32 -6.04 -2.19 4.93
CA LEU A 32 -6.34 -2.54 6.32
C LEU A 32 -5.10 -3.12 6.99
N SER A 33 -5.21 -3.47 8.26
CA SER A 33 -4.15 -4.16 9.00
C SER A 33 -4.72 -5.37 9.74
N LEU A 34 -3.88 -6.35 10.05
CA LEU A 34 -4.28 -7.50 10.84
C LEU A 34 -4.59 -7.08 12.28
N LYS A 35 -5.71 -7.57 12.85
CA LYS A 35 -6.17 -7.20 14.17
C LYS A 35 -5.46 -7.94 15.29
N ASN A 36 -5.13 -9.20 15.06
CA ASN A 36 -4.60 -10.14 16.06
C ASN A 36 -3.14 -10.51 15.78
N ASN A 37 -2.48 -11.10 16.77
CA ASN A 37 -1.12 -11.62 16.60
C ASN A 37 -1.08 -12.85 15.71
N GLU A 38 -2.17 -13.61 15.65
CA GLU A 38 -2.32 -14.78 14.80
C GLU A 38 -3.56 -14.61 13.93
N VAL A 39 -3.40 -14.73 12.60
CA VAL A 39 -4.47 -14.58 11.61
C VAL A 39 -4.27 -15.58 10.49
N ASN A 40 -5.30 -16.39 10.23
CA ASN A 40 -5.32 -17.36 9.15
C ASN A 40 -5.67 -16.71 7.82
N LEU A 41 -4.82 -16.90 6.81
CA LEU A 41 -5.10 -16.65 5.42
C LEU A 41 -5.60 -17.93 4.77
N ARG A 42 -6.82 -17.91 4.21
CA ARG A 42 -7.46 -19.10 3.63
C ARG A 42 -7.46 -19.05 2.10
N GLN A 43 -7.69 -20.20 1.47
CA GLN A 43 -7.76 -20.31 0.02
C GLN A 43 -9.05 -19.73 -0.55
N GLY A 44 -10.15 -19.69 0.22
CA GLY A 44 -11.46 -19.19 -0.20
C GLY A 44 -12.22 -18.49 0.95
N PRO A 45 -13.38 -17.85 0.64
CA PRO A 45 -14.15 -17.01 1.54
C PRO A 45 -15.10 -17.82 2.45
N SER A 46 -14.58 -18.82 3.16
CA SER A 46 -15.32 -19.61 4.17
C SER A 46 -14.34 -20.23 5.16
N PHE A 47 -14.84 -20.63 6.34
CA PHE A 47 -14.07 -21.39 7.32
C PHE A 47 -13.76 -22.81 6.87
N GLU A 48 -14.50 -23.34 5.91
CA GLU A 48 -14.30 -24.67 5.30
C GLU A 48 -13.05 -24.73 4.42
N TYR A 49 -12.63 -23.58 3.86
CA TYR A 49 -11.44 -23.57 3.01
C TYR A 49 -10.16 -23.77 3.80
N PRO A 50 -9.19 -24.53 3.27
CA PRO A 50 -7.91 -24.77 3.93
C PRO A 50 -7.16 -23.49 4.26
N VAL A 51 -6.42 -23.49 5.37
CA VAL A 51 -5.50 -22.42 5.73
C VAL A 51 -4.26 -22.52 4.83
N LYS A 52 -3.98 -21.45 4.10
CA LYS A 52 -2.83 -21.32 3.21
C LYS A 52 -1.59 -20.80 3.93
N LEU A 53 -1.79 -19.88 4.87
CA LEU A 53 -0.72 -19.21 5.62
C LEU A 53 -1.27 -18.72 6.97
N VAL A 54 -0.45 -18.79 8.01
CA VAL A 54 -0.75 -18.19 9.32
C VAL A 54 0.16 -16.99 9.53
N TYR A 55 -0.41 -15.80 9.61
CA TYR A 55 0.31 -14.61 10.01
C TYR A 55 0.53 -14.56 11.51
N LYS A 56 1.75 -14.30 11.93
CA LYS A 56 2.16 -14.19 13.36
C LYS A 56 2.49 -12.74 13.77
N LYS A 57 1.87 -11.75 13.13
CA LYS A 57 2.23 -10.34 13.37
C LYS A 57 1.02 -9.40 13.33
N LYS A 58 0.64 -8.88 14.50
CA LYS A 58 -0.40 -7.85 14.63
C LYS A 58 -0.05 -6.58 13.85
N TYR A 59 -1.07 -5.94 13.31
CA TYR A 59 -0.99 -4.71 12.52
C TYR A 59 -0.21 -4.83 11.20
N LEU A 60 0.07 -6.04 10.71
CA LEU A 60 0.62 -6.21 9.37
C LEU A 60 -0.33 -5.55 8.36
N PRO A 61 0.12 -4.58 7.54
CA PRO A 61 -0.72 -3.99 6.51
C PRO A 61 -1.02 -4.98 5.40
N VAL A 62 -2.23 -4.92 4.86
CA VAL A 62 -2.70 -5.73 3.73
C VAL A 62 -3.57 -4.87 2.82
N ILE A 63 -3.50 -5.10 1.51
CA ILE A 63 -4.38 -4.48 0.52
C ILE A 63 -5.61 -5.37 0.35
N ILE A 64 -6.79 -4.77 0.35
CA ILE A 64 -8.03 -5.46 -0.01
C ILE A 64 -8.14 -5.41 -1.54
N ILE A 65 -8.19 -6.58 -2.17
CA ILE A 65 -8.30 -6.72 -3.63
C ILE A 65 -9.67 -7.19 -4.07
N ASP A 66 -10.42 -7.87 -3.17
CA ASP A 66 -11.79 -8.32 -3.42
C ASP A 66 -12.56 -8.51 -2.11
N LYS A 67 -13.87 -8.67 -2.20
CA LYS A 67 -14.78 -8.88 -1.06
C LYS A 67 -15.87 -9.89 -1.41
N SER A 68 -16.18 -10.77 -0.47
CA SER A 68 -17.32 -11.70 -0.53
C SER A 68 -17.95 -11.74 0.87
N GLU A 69 -19.16 -11.21 1.01
CA GLU A 69 -19.86 -11.08 2.29
C GLU A 69 -18.98 -10.53 3.43
N THR A 70 -18.71 -11.37 4.44
CA THR A 70 -17.84 -11.05 5.59
C THR A 70 -16.36 -11.35 5.35
N TRP A 71 -15.97 -11.77 4.15
CA TRP A 71 -14.61 -12.08 3.80
C TRP A 71 -13.97 -11.01 2.92
N ARG A 72 -12.65 -10.86 3.04
CA ARG A 72 -11.85 -9.97 2.20
C ARG A 72 -10.70 -10.75 1.59
N GLN A 73 -10.61 -10.70 0.27
CA GLN A 73 -9.41 -11.16 -0.42
C GLN A 73 -8.34 -10.11 -0.24
N ILE A 74 -7.21 -10.52 0.29
CA ILE A 74 -6.12 -9.60 0.60
C ILE A 74 -4.87 -9.95 -0.21
N LYS A 75 -3.97 -8.97 -0.28
CA LYS A 75 -2.60 -9.11 -0.75
C LYS A 75 -1.65 -8.46 0.24
N ASP A 76 -0.60 -9.17 0.65
CA ASP A 76 0.41 -8.65 1.57
C ASP A 76 1.62 -8.03 0.84
N PHE A 77 2.58 -7.51 1.60
CA PHE A 77 3.82 -6.92 1.06
C PHE A 77 4.71 -7.91 0.28
N LYS A 78 4.58 -9.22 0.54
CA LYS A 78 5.30 -10.30 -0.14
C LYS A 78 4.51 -10.91 -1.29
N ASN A 79 3.38 -10.29 -1.68
CA ASN A 79 2.45 -10.78 -2.70
C ASN A 79 1.70 -12.08 -2.34
N ASN A 80 1.70 -12.51 -1.06
CA ASN A 80 0.79 -13.57 -0.66
C ASN A 80 -0.65 -13.07 -0.76
N SER A 81 -1.53 -13.88 -1.36
CA SER A 81 -2.95 -13.56 -1.53
C SER A 81 -3.83 -14.70 -1.03
N GLY A 82 -5.00 -14.36 -0.51
CA GLY A 82 -6.01 -15.27 0.01
C GLY A 82 -7.09 -14.50 0.79
N TRP A 83 -7.92 -15.21 1.54
CA TRP A 83 -9.09 -14.68 2.18
C TRP A 83 -8.95 -14.60 3.71
N ILE A 84 -9.37 -13.48 4.27
CA ILE A 84 -9.41 -13.23 5.72
C ILE A 84 -10.80 -12.75 6.09
N HIS A 85 -11.37 -13.27 7.18
CA HIS A 85 -12.64 -12.81 7.72
C HIS A 85 -12.50 -11.40 8.30
N VAL A 86 -13.51 -10.53 8.12
CA VAL A 86 -13.45 -9.10 8.53
C VAL A 86 -13.18 -8.91 10.01
N SER A 87 -13.59 -9.84 10.87
CA SER A 87 -13.30 -9.79 12.32
C SER A 87 -11.80 -9.80 12.64
N GLN A 88 -10.96 -10.31 11.73
CA GLN A 88 -9.50 -10.37 11.85
C GLN A 88 -8.79 -9.13 11.30
N LEU A 89 -9.54 -8.17 10.74
CA LEU A 89 -9.02 -6.95 10.15
C LEU A 89 -9.27 -5.73 11.04
N SER A 90 -8.44 -4.70 10.86
CA SER A 90 -8.45 -3.47 11.64
C SER A 90 -8.17 -2.26 10.74
N LYS A 91 -8.77 -1.12 11.10
CA LYS A 91 -8.48 0.18 10.47
C LYS A 91 -7.20 0.85 11.02
N LYS A 92 -6.45 0.18 11.91
CA LYS A 92 -5.21 0.72 12.47
C LYS A 92 -4.23 1.06 11.36
N LYS A 93 -3.78 2.30 11.30
CA LYS A 93 -2.83 2.75 10.28
C LYS A 93 -1.44 2.19 10.57
N SER A 94 -0.93 1.41 9.64
CA SER A 94 0.39 0.78 9.70
C SER A 94 1.04 0.73 8.31
N ALA A 95 2.34 0.53 8.28
CA ALA A 95 3.10 0.38 7.04
C ALA A 95 4.34 -0.50 7.25
N ILE A 96 4.87 -1.01 6.15
CA ILE A 96 6.16 -1.71 6.08
C ILE A 96 7.18 -0.77 5.43
N ASN A 97 8.38 -0.69 5.99
CA ASN A 97 9.50 -0.03 5.31
C ASN A 97 9.92 -0.87 4.08
N LYS A 98 9.82 -0.30 2.88
CA LYS A 98 10.16 -0.97 1.62
C LYS A 98 11.58 -0.70 1.13
N LYS A 99 12.28 0.26 1.73
CA LYS A 99 13.68 0.58 1.41
C LYS A 99 14.62 -0.23 2.29
N GLU A 100 15.78 -0.67 1.76
CA GLU A 100 16.76 -1.49 2.50
C GLU A 100 17.14 -0.88 3.85
N LYS A 101 17.49 0.41 3.86
CA LYS A 101 17.73 1.19 5.08
C LYS A 101 17.08 2.55 4.97
N SER A 102 16.28 2.94 5.96
CA SER A 102 15.60 4.24 6.02
C SER A 102 15.82 4.90 7.36
N VAL A 103 16.42 6.08 7.33
CA VAL A 103 16.55 6.91 8.54
C VAL A 103 15.24 7.60 8.82
N PHE A 104 14.82 7.63 10.08
CA PHE A 104 13.75 8.50 10.55
C PHE A 104 14.25 9.53 11.55
N TYR A 105 13.61 10.69 11.58
CA TYR A 105 14.13 11.91 12.12
C TYR A 105 13.21 12.51 13.19
N ASN A 106 13.74 13.37 14.04
CA ASN A 106 12.94 14.07 15.07
C ASN A 106 11.90 15.02 14.45
N ARG A 107 12.22 15.69 13.33
CA ARG A 107 11.34 16.59 12.57
C ARG A 107 11.19 16.11 11.11
N PRO A 108 10.14 16.55 10.36
CA PRO A 108 9.91 16.12 8.98
C PRO A 108 10.85 16.82 7.98
N THR A 109 12.14 16.68 8.20
CA THR A 109 13.23 17.18 7.34
C THR A 109 14.47 16.32 7.50
N ILE A 110 15.28 16.20 6.45
CA ILE A 110 16.55 15.46 6.46
C ILE A 110 17.65 16.15 7.27
N TYR A 111 17.49 17.45 7.52
CA TYR A 111 18.43 18.26 8.31
C TYR A 111 18.19 18.15 9.82
N SER A 112 17.17 17.42 10.23
CA SER A 112 16.86 17.19 11.63
C SER A 112 17.71 16.04 12.20
N LYS A 113 17.85 16.02 13.54
CA LYS A 113 18.54 14.94 14.25
C LYS A 113 17.95 13.58 13.85
N PRO A 114 18.77 12.63 13.37
CA PRO A 114 18.35 11.25 13.14
C PRO A 114 18.05 10.58 14.49
N ILE A 115 17.01 9.74 14.53
CA ILE A 115 16.60 9.00 15.73
C ILE A 115 17.10 7.57 15.64
N ALA A 116 16.76 6.87 14.54
CA ALA A 116 17.17 5.51 14.29
C ALA A 116 17.03 5.17 12.79
N MET A 117 17.48 3.97 12.45
CA MET A 117 17.41 3.42 11.10
C MET A 117 16.46 2.22 11.09
N LEU A 118 15.60 2.14 10.06
CA LEU A 118 14.72 1.02 9.81
C LEU A 118 15.25 0.18 8.65
N GLU A 119 15.32 -1.10 8.85
CA GLU A 119 15.59 -2.08 7.80
C GLU A 119 14.32 -2.34 6.97
N LYS A 120 14.50 -2.90 5.78
CA LYS A 120 13.41 -3.37 4.93
C LYS A 120 12.56 -4.43 5.64
N GLY A 121 11.24 -4.38 5.42
CA GLY A 121 10.31 -5.31 6.06
C GLY A 121 9.92 -4.93 7.50
N ARG A 122 10.55 -3.92 8.11
CA ARG A 122 10.18 -3.47 9.45
C ARG A 122 8.79 -2.83 9.45
N LEU A 123 7.91 -3.33 10.33
CA LEU A 123 6.58 -2.79 10.57
C LEU A 123 6.65 -1.51 11.41
N VAL A 124 5.89 -0.50 11.02
CA VAL A 124 5.72 0.74 11.76
C VAL A 124 4.23 1.10 11.91
N LEU A 125 3.87 1.69 13.03
CA LEU A 125 2.54 2.26 13.24
C LEU A 125 2.55 3.73 12.79
N ILE A 126 1.57 4.11 11.97
CA ILE A 126 1.43 5.47 11.49
C ILE A 126 0.60 6.27 12.50
N LYS A 127 1.11 7.42 12.93
CA LYS A 127 0.40 8.37 13.79
C LYS A 127 -0.29 9.45 12.97
N LYS A 128 0.44 10.07 12.04
CA LYS A 128 -0.07 11.05 11.07
C LYS A 128 0.89 11.19 9.91
N CYS A 129 0.36 11.55 8.75
CA CYS A 129 1.16 11.88 7.58
C CYS A 129 0.95 13.36 7.18
N LYS A 130 1.98 13.94 6.60
CA LYS A 130 1.99 15.18 5.81
C LYS A 130 2.28 14.79 4.36
N VAL A 131 2.35 15.76 3.45
CA VAL A 131 2.55 15.50 2.01
C VAL A 131 3.70 14.53 1.74
N LYS A 132 4.90 14.76 2.31
CA LYS A 132 6.12 13.97 2.02
C LYS A 132 6.60 13.11 3.20
N TRP A 133 6.00 13.26 4.39
CA TRP A 133 6.50 12.67 5.63
C TRP A 133 5.38 12.05 6.47
N CYS A 134 5.67 10.91 7.11
CA CYS A 134 4.79 10.31 8.11
C CYS A 134 5.46 10.27 9.48
N LYS A 135 4.73 10.66 10.53
CA LYS A 135 5.14 10.41 11.93
C LYS A 135 4.79 8.97 12.27
N ILE A 136 5.79 8.22 12.68
CA ILE A 136 5.70 6.79 12.94
C ILE A 136 6.07 6.46 14.38
N ASN A 137 5.59 5.29 14.84
CA ASN A 137 6.14 4.57 15.98
C ASN A 137 6.72 3.25 15.48
N SER A 138 7.95 2.95 15.88
CA SER A 138 8.59 1.65 15.70
C SER A 138 9.19 1.24 17.04
N GLU A 139 8.62 0.20 17.65
CA GLU A 139 9.00 -0.23 19.01
C GLU A 139 8.96 0.95 19.99
N ASN A 140 10.09 1.29 20.62
CA ASN A 140 10.23 2.38 21.59
C ASN A 140 10.54 3.74 20.96
N PHE A 141 10.72 3.80 19.64
CA PHE A 141 11.13 5.01 18.93
C PHE A 141 9.96 5.69 18.22
N LYS A 142 9.95 7.01 18.24
CA LYS A 142 8.97 7.86 17.56
C LYS A 142 9.71 8.89 16.70
N GLY A 143 9.29 9.06 15.44
CA GLY A 143 9.92 10.04 14.57
C GLY A 143 9.26 10.16 13.21
N TRP A 144 9.90 10.88 12.30
CA TRP A 144 9.39 11.17 10.97
C TRP A 144 10.22 10.45 9.90
N ILE A 145 9.55 9.74 9.00
CA ILE A 145 10.13 9.05 7.84
C ILE A 145 9.51 9.57 6.54
N LYS A 146 10.24 9.51 5.44
CA LYS A 146 9.69 9.86 4.12
C LYS A 146 8.57 8.89 3.73
N LYS A 147 7.38 9.43 3.38
CA LYS A 147 6.19 8.67 2.97
C LYS A 147 6.51 7.66 1.86
N LYS A 148 7.33 8.03 0.88
CA LYS A 148 7.72 7.19 -0.26
C LYS A 148 8.46 5.90 0.09
N TYR A 149 9.00 5.76 1.30
CA TYR A 149 9.68 4.56 1.77
C TYR A 149 8.73 3.56 2.44
N LEU A 150 7.48 3.92 2.59
CA LEU A 150 6.48 3.11 3.26
C LEU A 150 5.52 2.45 2.28
N TRP A 151 5.12 1.23 2.59
CA TRP A 151 4.04 0.48 1.96
C TRP A 151 2.96 0.18 3.00
N GLY A 152 1.74 0.68 2.81
CA GLY A 152 0.67 0.57 3.78
C GLY A 152 -0.23 1.80 3.78
N LYS A 153 -1.11 1.94 4.79
CA LYS A 153 -2.04 3.07 4.93
C LYS A 153 -1.29 4.32 5.42
N VAL A 154 -0.83 5.13 4.48
CA VAL A 154 -0.01 6.33 4.70
C VAL A 154 -0.73 7.67 4.40
N GLU A 155 -2.05 7.61 4.44
CA GLU A 155 -2.94 8.76 4.30
C GLU A 155 -3.41 9.28 5.66
#